data_052276ca62de0ace3f7da30cb8cbb06a
#
_entry.id   052276ca62de0ace3f7da30cb8cbb06a
#
_cell.length_a   1.000
_cell.length_b   1.000
_cell.length_c   1.000
_cell.angle_alpha   90.00
_cell.angle_beta   90.00
_cell.angle_gamma   90.00
#
_symmetry.space_group_name_H-M   'P 1'
#
loop_
_entity.id
_entity.type
_entity.pdbx_description
1 polymer ?
#
loop_
_entity_poly.entity_id
_entity_poly.type
_entity_poly.pdbx_seq_one_letter_code
_entity_poly.pdbx_strand_id
1 'polypeptide(L)'
;MSVSDFVPSMEDFTNYLLCSQFGPELGCIASKFVQDMLRGIHRTRSVNLTYIAKELGEPIRLHATHKRLSRNLENPFLAEQLSDRLLKMSASHVRPDTRLIVHMSTLSRKYARKVEYLSNVGDGLNSGFKFCEILASNPDSDIYTPLHTRVWSDQVPGFTSDADEIKKTIGRVLDATGNTGMVYIDDVTLQNAGLLCPIMQEPSFQFVVSPEPSMELIHKNKHCKLDALAKTVETSYGKILFKLIPEGIAGASKNTDMDLFMHAGALAVKLPECNRNLRLISIKTKSRLLGETLTPLVTSETNLRSRKMLMGLVESWLSVQDVRLTHAALRKRFEPDSFRVLTYNRLKLLMFLLQTVLQYESSKGGGAPVNDHRFSRQPHRGDVERTYLLPG
;
A
#
# COMPACT_ATOMS: atom_id res chain seq x y z
N MET A 1 7.84 -11.56 -17.17
CA MET A 1 8.97 -11.99 -16.32
C MET A 1 9.04 -11.03 -15.15
N SER A 2 8.97 -11.50 -13.90
CA SER A 2 9.09 -10.62 -12.73
C SER A 2 10.56 -10.29 -12.47
N VAL A 3 10.84 -9.19 -11.74
CA VAL A 3 12.21 -8.88 -11.29
C VAL A 3 12.82 -10.06 -10.51
N SER A 4 11.99 -10.89 -9.87
CA SER A 4 12.40 -12.08 -9.13
C SER A 4 13.07 -13.17 -9.98
N ASP A 5 12.76 -13.23 -11.27
CA ASP A 5 13.27 -14.28 -12.14
C ASP A 5 14.75 -14.09 -12.52
N PHE A 6 15.26 -12.86 -12.34
CA PHE A 6 16.62 -12.45 -12.73
C PHE A 6 17.57 -12.17 -11.56
N VAL A 7 17.07 -12.08 -10.32
CA VAL A 7 17.85 -11.53 -9.20
C VAL A 7 17.84 -12.47 -8.01
N PRO A 8 18.75 -13.46 -7.98
CA PRO A 8 18.76 -14.51 -6.96
C PRO A 8 19.15 -14.01 -5.56
N SER A 9 19.95 -12.95 -5.44
CA SER A 9 20.42 -12.42 -4.15
C SER A 9 20.10 -10.95 -3.96
N MET A 10 20.16 -10.49 -2.69
CA MET A 10 20.05 -9.07 -2.36
C MET A 10 21.18 -8.23 -2.95
N GLU A 11 22.35 -8.82 -3.12
CA GLU A 11 23.51 -8.19 -3.75
C GLU A 11 23.27 -7.95 -5.25
N ASP A 12 22.77 -8.97 -5.97
CA ASP A 12 22.41 -8.84 -7.38
C ASP A 12 21.31 -7.81 -7.58
N PHE A 13 20.28 -7.81 -6.71
CA PHE A 13 19.22 -6.79 -6.72
C PHE A 13 19.78 -5.39 -6.54
N THR A 14 20.71 -5.21 -5.60
CA THR A 14 21.33 -3.93 -5.35
C THR A 14 22.18 -3.48 -6.55
N ASN A 15 22.98 -4.37 -7.13
CA ASN A 15 23.79 -4.08 -8.31
C ASN A 15 22.89 -3.71 -9.51
N TYR A 16 21.78 -4.41 -9.69
CA TYR A 16 20.80 -4.10 -10.72
C TYR A 16 20.17 -2.72 -10.51
N LEU A 17 19.73 -2.40 -9.28
CA LEU A 17 19.21 -1.07 -8.92
C LEU A 17 20.20 0.05 -9.19
N LEU A 18 21.50 -0.19 -8.95
CA LEU A 18 22.56 0.80 -9.12
C LEU A 18 23.08 0.90 -10.57
N CYS A 19 22.58 0.06 -11.48
CA CYS A 19 22.96 0.09 -12.89
C CYS A 19 22.65 1.46 -13.54
N SER A 20 23.48 1.92 -14.46
CA SER A 20 23.39 3.23 -15.14
C SER A 20 22.10 3.38 -15.96
N GLN A 21 21.45 2.30 -16.38
CA GLN A 21 20.18 2.33 -17.11
C GLN A 21 19.02 3.00 -16.34
N PHE A 22 19.09 3.02 -15.01
CA PHE A 22 18.03 3.62 -14.16
C PHE A 22 18.35 5.05 -13.72
N GLY A 23 19.56 5.54 -13.95
CA GLY A 23 19.95 6.91 -13.60
C GLY A 23 21.45 7.13 -13.65
N PRO A 24 21.92 8.35 -13.38
CA PRO A 24 23.34 8.68 -13.40
C PRO A 24 24.10 7.86 -12.34
N GLU A 25 25.35 7.51 -12.61
CA GLU A 25 26.17 6.74 -11.68
C GLU A 25 26.26 7.41 -10.30
N LEU A 26 26.05 6.62 -9.27
CA LEU A 26 26.35 7.05 -7.91
C LEU A 26 27.86 6.93 -7.69
N GLY A 27 28.47 7.93 -7.04
CA GLY A 27 29.90 7.83 -6.68
C GLY A 27 30.17 6.61 -5.78
N CYS A 28 31.40 6.09 -5.81
CA CYS A 28 31.80 4.86 -5.09
C CYS A 28 31.39 4.85 -3.61
N ILE A 29 31.47 5.99 -2.92
CA ILE A 29 31.10 6.10 -1.50
C ILE A 29 29.59 5.89 -1.32
N ALA A 30 28.76 6.49 -2.17
CA ALA A 30 27.30 6.35 -2.10
C ALA A 30 26.85 4.95 -2.48
N SER A 31 27.44 4.36 -3.54
CA SER A 31 27.17 2.99 -3.96
C SER A 31 27.50 1.98 -2.87
N LYS A 32 28.70 2.07 -2.28
CA LYS A 32 29.09 1.21 -1.15
C LYS A 32 28.15 1.39 0.05
N PHE A 33 27.78 2.63 0.37
CA PHE A 33 26.86 2.90 1.47
C PHE A 33 25.49 2.24 1.22
N VAL A 34 24.93 2.35 0.02
CA VAL A 34 23.64 1.71 -0.34
C VAL A 34 23.76 0.19 -0.21
N GLN A 35 24.81 -0.43 -0.77
CA GLN A 35 25.06 -1.87 -0.64
C GLN A 35 25.14 -2.32 0.81
N ASP A 36 25.93 -1.61 1.64
CA ASP A 36 26.08 -1.91 3.07
C ASP A 36 24.74 -1.83 3.81
N MET A 37 23.94 -0.77 3.54
CA MET A 37 22.66 -0.56 4.20
C MET A 37 21.62 -1.61 3.78
N LEU A 38 21.45 -1.87 2.50
CA LEU A 38 20.47 -2.85 2.00
C LEU A 38 20.82 -4.25 2.50
N ARG A 39 22.10 -4.67 2.44
CA ARG A 39 22.58 -5.92 3.00
C ARG A 39 22.33 -5.98 4.51
N GLY A 40 22.65 -4.91 5.23
CA GLY A 40 22.50 -4.85 6.68
C GLY A 40 21.03 -4.92 7.12
N ILE A 41 20.14 -4.11 6.53
CA ILE A 41 18.69 -4.17 6.82
C ILE A 41 18.13 -5.56 6.49
N HIS A 42 18.46 -6.12 5.33
CA HIS A 42 17.99 -7.43 4.90
C HIS A 42 18.38 -8.54 5.89
N ARG A 43 19.64 -8.57 6.36
CA ARG A 43 20.14 -9.61 7.25
C ARG A 43 19.67 -9.46 8.69
N THR A 44 19.67 -8.22 9.20
CA THR A 44 19.28 -7.96 10.60
C THR A 44 17.78 -7.88 10.81
N ARG A 45 17.00 -7.76 9.72
CA ARG A 45 15.55 -7.48 9.78
C ARG A 45 15.23 -6.24 10.63
N SER A 46 16.12 -5.26 10.64
CA SER A 46 15.98 -4.06 11.46
C SER A 46 16.58 -2.83 10.78
N VAL A 47 15.99 -1.67 11.02
CA VAL A 47 16.51 -0.35 10.60
C VAL A 47 17.44 0.27 11.63
N ASN A 48 17.78 -0.44 12.69
CA ASN A 48 18.67 0.04 13.74
C ASN A 48 20.14 0.01 13.28
N LEU A 49 20.73 1.19 13.11
CA LEU A 49 22.12 1.34 12.61
C LEU A 49 23.15 0.58 13.43
N THR A 50 22.92 0.38 14.73
CA THR A 50 23.86 -0.38 15.59
C THR A 50 23.87 -1.86 15.21
N TYR A 51 22.68 -2.42 14.92
CA TYR A 51 22.58 -3.82 14.48
C TYR A 51 23.16 -3.99 13.08
N ILE A 52 22.85 -3.06 12.16
CA ILE A 52 23.42 -3.04 10.83
C ILE A 52 24.95 -2.94 10.88
N ALA A 53 25.51 -2.00 11.65
CA ALA A 53 26.95 -1.85 11.78
C ALA A 53 27.65 -3.10 12.37
N LYS A 54 27.00 -3.78 13.30
CA LYS A 54 27.49 -5.04 13.86
C LYS A 54 27.50 -6.18 12.83
N GLU A 55 26.42 -6.28 12.04
CA GLU A 55 26.28 -7.30 10.98
C GLU A 55 27.29 -7.14 9.86
N LEU A 56 27.69 -5.91 9.52
CA LEU A 56 28.69 -5.67 8.48
C LEU A 56 30.07 -6.22 8.81
N GLY A 57 30.40 -6.41 10.10
CA GLY A 57 31.64 -7.06 10.54
C GLY A 57 32.93 -6.41 10.05
N GLU A 58 32.93 -5.08 9.84
CA GLU A 58 34.09 -4.36 9.31
C GLU A 58 35.29 -4.45 10.29
N PRO A 59 36.55 -4.50 9.77
CA PRO A 59 37.76 -4.61 10.59
C PRO A 59 38.12 -3.31 11.36
N ILE A 60 37.14 -2.45 11.58
CA ILE A 60 37.25 -1.19 12.33
C ILE A 60 36.33 -1.21 13.54
N ARG A 61 36.51 -0.25 14.47
CA ARG A 61 35.65 -0.16 15.66
C ARG A 61 34.18 0.03 15.25
N LEU A 62 33.27 -0.71 15.89
CA LEU A 62 31.84 -0.64 15.66
C LEU A 62 31.29 0.80 15.61
N HIS A 63 31.77 1.65 16.52
CA HIS A 63 31.38 3.06 16.54
C HIS A 63 31.78 3.81 15.27
N ALA A 64 32.92 3.49 14.65
CA ALA A 64 33.38 4.10 13.41
C ALA A 64 32.48 3.71 12.23
N THR A 65 32.12 2.42 12.12
CA THR A 65 31.13 1.94 11.12
C THR A 65 29.77 2.62 11.33
N HIS A 66 29.25 2.63 12.55
CA HIS A 66 28.00 3.32 12.88
C HIS A 66 28.03 4.81 12.49
N LYS A 67 29.11 5.53 12.83
CA LYS A 67 29.28 6.95 12.49
C LYS A 67 29.35 7.16 10.98
N ARG A 68 30.02 6.26 10.23
CA ARG A 68 30.10 6.29 8.77
C ARG A 68 28.70 6.14 8.16
N LEU A 69 27.92 5.13 8.57
CA LEU A 69 26.56 4.91 8.09
C LEU A 69 25.65 6.11 8.41
N SER A 70 25.68 6.58 9.65
CA SER A 70 24.87 7.73 10.09
C SER A 70 25.20 9.02 9.30
N ARG A 71 26.47 9.26 8.95
CA ARG A 71 26.89 10.42 8.17
C ARG A 71 26.39 10.32 6.71
N ASN A 72 26.48 9.15 6.10
CA ASN A 72 26.02 8.96 4.73
C ASN A 72 24.49 9.05 4.60
N LEU A 73 23.72 8.74 5.66
CA LEU A 73 22.28 8.96 5.71
C LEU A 73 21.89 10.45 5.63
N GLU A 74 22.79 11.37 5.88
CA GLU A 74 22.51 12.81 5.79
C GLU A 74 22.48 13.33 4.35
N ASN A 75 22.90 12.54 3.36
CA ASN A 75 22.89 12.96 1.95
C ASN A 75 21.46 13.30 1.50
N PRO A 76 21.16 14.60 1.22
CA PRO A 76 19.81 15.05 0.95
C PRO A 76 19.28 14.58 -0.41
N PHE A 77 20.16 14.24 -1.35
CA PHE A 77 19.79 13.88 -2.72
C PHE A 77 19.64 12.38 -2.93
N LEU A 78 20.25 11.56 -2.07
CA LEU A 78 20.36 10.12 -2.29
C LEU A 78 19.00 9.42 -2.22
N ALA A 79 18.12 9.87 -1.31
CA ALA A 79 16.77 9.30 -1.20
C ALA A 79 15.96 9.47 -2.50
N GLU A 80 16.05 10.66 -3.11
CA GLU A 80 15.33 10.95 -4.35
C GLU A 80 15.94 10.21 -5.55
N GLN A 81 17.28 10.21 -5.66
CA GLN A 81 17.97 9.45 -6.71
C GLN A 81 17.66 7.96 -6.67
N LEU A 82 17.60 7.35 -5.48
CA LEU A 82 17.25 5.94 -5.33
C LEU A 82 15.77 5.70 -5.62
N SER A 83 14.89 6.63 -5.21
CA SER A 83 13.45 6.56 -5.52
C SER A 83 13.19 6.57 -7.02
N ASP A 84 13.86 7.44 -7.76
CA ASP A 84 13.74 7.49 -9.23
C ASP A 84 14.19 6.20 -9.89
N ARG A 85 15.31 5.63 -9.42
CA ARG A 85 15.82 4.36 -9.94
C ARG A 85 14.83 3.22 -9.67
N LEU A 86 14.32 3.13 -8.44
CA LEU A 86 13.38 2.09 -8.04
C LEU A 86 12.07 2.19 -8.83
N LEU A 87 11.55 3.40 -9.02
CA LEU A 87 10.36 3.65 -9.85
C LEU A 87 10.61 3.26 -11.31
N LYS A 88 11.72 3.69 -11.91
CA LYS A 88 12.06 3.33 -13.29
C LYS A 88 12.21 1.82 -13.48
N MET A 89 12.84 1.15 -12.53
CA MET A 89 13.01 -0.30 -12.54
C MET A 89 11.65 -1.03 -12.50
N SER A 90 10.67 -0.48 -11.77
CA SER A 90 9.38 -1.12 -11.51
C SER A 90 8.28 -0.67 -12.44
N ALA A 91 8.38 0.52 -13.05
CA ALA A 91 7.33 1.12 -13.88
C ALA A 91 6.94 0.24 -15.09
N SER A 92 7.90 -0.48 -15.67
CA SER A 92 7.65 -1.39 -16.79
C SER A 92 6.71 -2.57 -16.47
N HIS A 93 6.52 -2.87 -15.19
CA HIS A 93 5.63 -3.94 -14.73
C HIS A 93 4.21 -3.45 -14.41
N VAL A 94 3.98 -2.13 -14.46
CA VAL A 94 2.66 -1.53 -14.25
C VAL A 94 1.89 -1.55 -15.56
N ARG A 95 0.71 -2.17 -15.54
CA ARG A 95 -0.20 -2.34 -16.67
C ARG A 95 -1.50 -1.57 -16.41
N PRO A 96 -2.37 -1.35 -17.41
CA PRO A 96 -3.67 -0.69 -17.20
C PRO A 96 -4.56 -1.34 -16.14
N ASP A 97 -4.43 -2.67 -15.96
CA ASP A 97 -5.17 -3.45 -14.97
C ASP A 97 -4.44 -3.59 -13.61
N THR A 98 -3.26 -3.01 -13.46
CA THR A 98 -2.51 -3.01 -12.20
C THR A 98 -3.23 -2.19 -11.13
N ARG A 99 -3.37 -2.77 -9.96
CA ARG A 99 -3.88 -2.10 -8.76
C ARG A 99 -2.75 -1.33 -8.10
N LEU A 100 -2.88 0.00 -8.03
CA LEU A 100 -1.99 0.89 -7.29
C LEU A 100 -2.61 1.13 -5.91
N ILE A 101 -2.16 0.40 -4.91
CA ILE A 101 -2.78 0.34 -3.59
C ILE A 101 -2.13 1.36 -2.68
N VAL A 102 -2.91 2.29 -2.16
CA VAL A 102 -2.47 3.25 -1.14
C VAL A 102 -2.50 2.57 0.22
N HIS A 103 -1.34 2.44 0.84
CA HIS A 103 -1.19 1.89 2.19
C HIS A 103 -0.68 2.95 3.15
N MET A 104 -1.50 3.27 4.16
CA MET A 104 -1.13 4.22 5.21
C MET A 104 -0.68 3.49 6.46
N SER A 105 0.31 4.04 7.13
CA SER A 105 0.76 3.60 8.44
C SER A 105 1.42 4.75 9.18
N THR A 106 1.84 4.51 10.41
CA THR A 106 2.58 5.46 11.21
C THR A 106 3.95 4.89 11.59
N LEU A 107 4.92 5.77 11.71
CA LEU A 107 6.21 5.49 12.36
C LEU A 107 6.14 6.14 13.73
N SER A 108 5.96 5.36 14.79
CA SER A 108 5.81 5.90 16.13
C SER A 108 6.94 5.45 17.03
N ARG A 109 7.37 6.36 17.89
CA ARG A 109 8.38 6.06 18.90
C ARG A 109 8.00 6.63 20.25
N LYS A 110 7.64 5.76 21.15
CA LYS A 110 7.04 6.03 22.45
C LYS A 110 7.83 6.96 23.36
N TYR A 111 8.94 7.48 23.12
CA TYR A 111 9.72 8.43 23.91
C TYR A 111 10.67 9.29 23.10
N ALA A 112 10.45 9.38 21.76
CA ALA A 112 11.24 10.25 20.93
C ALA A 112 10.84 11.71 21.19
N ARG A 113 11.77 12.52 21.71
CA ARG A 113 11.56 13.97 21.94
C ARG A 113 12.51 14.85 21.14
N LYS A 114 13.47 14.26 20.44
CA LYS A 114 14.59 14.99 19.80
C LYS A 114 14.68 14.76 18.30
N VAL A 115 13.69 14.10 17.69
CA VAL A 115 13.67 13.93 16.24
C VAL A 115 13.10 15.21 15.62
N GLU A 116 13.74 15.72 14.56
CA GLU A 116 13.24 16.88 13.82
C GLU A 116 11.82 16.64 13.30
N TYR A 117 10.98 17.65 13.40
CA TYR A 117 9.61 17.67 12.87
C TYR A 117 8.69 16.54 13.39
N LEU A 118 8.95 16.11 14.63
CA LEU A 118 8.13 15.09 15.27
C LEU A 118 6.72 15.68 15.57
N SER A 119 5.67 14.97 15.22
CA SER A 119 4.29 15.37 15.53
C SER A 119 3.50 14.25 16.20
N ASN A 120 2.29 14.56 16.66
CA ASN A 120 1.38 13.55 17.17
C ASN A 120 0.78 12.74 16.01
N VAL A 121 0.73 11.42 16.15
CA VAL A 121 0.20 10.50 15.14
C VAL A 121 -0.84 9.56 15.76
N GLY A 122 -1.78 9.11 14.95
CA GLY A 122 -2.85 8.21 15.37
C GLY A 122 -3.83 8.90 16.34
N ASP A 123 -3.97 8.31 17.51
CA ASP A 123 -4.86 8.77 18.60
C ASP A 123 -4.34 10.00 19.38
N GLY A 124 -3.23 10.58 18.96
CA GLY A 124 -2.60 11.73 19.62
C GLY A 124 -1.76 11.37 20.85
N LEU A 125 -1.71 10.11 21.26
CA LEU A 125 -0.91 9.64 22.40
C LEU A 125 0.55 9.33 22.03
N ASN A 126 0.81 9.08 20.76
CA ASN A 126 2.14 8.72 20.24
C ASN A 126 2.68 9.84 19.36
N SER A 127 3.98 10.11 19.48
CA SER A 127 4.68 11.02 18.60
C SER A 127 5.39 10.24 17.47
N GLY A 128 5.35 10.77 16.26
CA GLY A 128 5.89 10.06 15.10
C GLY A 128 5.72 10.79 13.79
N PHE A 129 5.63 10.01 12.73
CA PHE A 129 5.43 10.46 11.35
C PHE A 129 4.36 9.61 10.68
N LYS A 130 3.64 10.21 9.75
CA LYS A 130 2.77 9.51 8.81
C LYS A 130 3.62 8.89 7.69
N PHE A 131 3.21 7.74 7.22
CA PHE A 131 3.96 6.95 6.26
C PHE A 131 2.98 6.40 5.21
N CYS A 132 3.15 6.81 3.97
CA CYS A 132 2.35 6.38 2.83
C CYS A 132 3.20 5.54 1.89
N GLU A 133 2.68 4.40 1.47
CA GLU A 133 3.30 3.53 0.49
C GLU A 133 2.33 3.26 -0.65
N ILE A 134 2.84 3.23 -1.88
CA ILE A 134 2.08 2.77 -3.05
C ILE A 134 2.60 1.39 -3.43
N LEU A 135 1.70 0.41 -3.41
CA LEU A 135 1.98 -0.98 -3.76
C LEU A 135 1.33 -1.28 -5.12
N ALA A 136 2.07 -1.89 -6.03
CA ALA A 136 1.52 -2.41 -7.28
C ALA A 136 1.18 -3.89 -7.14
N SER A 137 0.00 -4.31 -7.60
CA SER A 137 -0.41 -5.71 -7.66
C SER A 137 -1.15 -5.98 -8.96
N ASN A 138 -0.70 -6.97 -9.71
CA ASN A 138 -1.34 -7.39 -10.95
C ASN A 138 -2.40 -8.47 -10.66
N PRO A 139 -3.53 -8.49 -11.38
CA PRO A 139 -4.62 -9.46 -11.15
C PRO A 139 -4.21 -10.93 -11.31
N ASP A 140 -3.22 -11.18 -12.15
CA ASP A 140 -2.70 -12.51 -12.50
C ASP A 140 -1.46 -12.95 -11.68
N SER A 141 -1.11 -12.17 -10.65
CA SER A 141 0.08 -12.41 -9.83
C SER A 141 -0.26 -12.35 -8.34
N ASP A 142 0.30 -13.28 -7.58
CA ASP A 142 0.26 -13.26 -6.11
C ASP A 142 1.38 -12.39 -5.52
N ILE A 143 2.27 -11.89 -6.39
CA ILE A 143 3.37 -11.00 -6.02
C ILE A 143 2.89 -9.56 -6.13
N TYR A 144 3.21 -8.75 -5.12
CA TYR A 144 3.04 -7.31 -5.16
C TYR A 144 4.40 -6.61 -5.10
N THR A 145 4.44 -5.36 -5.52
CA THR A 145 5.68 -4.56 -5.59
C THR A 145 5.48 -3.22 -4.89
N PRO A 146 6.19 -2.93 -3.79
CA PRO A 146 6.24 -1.58 -3.23
C PRO A 146 6.94 -0.63 -4.21
N LEU A 147 6.22 0.35 -4.76
CA LEU A 147 6.73 1.26 -5.79
C LEU A 147 7.37 2.51 -5.22
N HIS A 148 6.69 3.15 -4.28
CA HIS A 148 7.12 4.43 -3.73
C HIS A 148 6.66 4.58 -2.28
N THR A 149 7.44 5.33 -1.50
CA THR A 149 7.12 5.66 -0.12
C THR A 149 7.35 7.13 0.17
N ARG A 150 6.53 7.68 1.05
CA ARG A 150 6.64 9.05 1.54
C ARG A 150 6.42 9.09 3.05
N VAL A 151 7.27 9.85 3.73
CA VAL A 151 7.21 10.08 5.18
C VAL A 151 6.96 11.55 5.40
N TRP A 152 6.05 11.92 6.29
CA TRP A 152 5.82 13.32 6.66
C TRP A 152 5.22 13.47 8.06
N SER A 153 5.20 14.70 8.52
CA SER A 153 4.40 15.15 9.65
C SER A 153 3.88 16.56 9.35
N ASP A 154 2.97 17.05 10.14
CA ASP A 154 2.45 18.43 10.04
C ASP A 154 3.47 19.51 10.43
N GLN A 155 4.61 19.11 11.03
CA GLN A 155 5.72 20.00 11.41
C GLN A 155 6.78 20.15 10.32
N VAL A 156 6.71 19.36 9.23
CA VAL A 156 7.69 19.42 8.14
C VAL A 156 7.51 20.72 7.35
N PRO A 157 8.59 21.49 7.06
CA PRO A 157 8.50 22.70 6.25
C PRO A 157 7.85 22.43 4.90
N GLY A 158 6.86 23.27 4.53
CA GLY A 158 6.10 23.12 3.29
C GLY A 158 4.99 22.06 3.33
N PHE A 159 4.67 21.51 4.50
CA PHE A 159 3.46 20.71 4.68
C PHE A 159 2.23 21.61 4.49
N THR A 160 1.27 21.15 3.71
CA THR A 160 -0.01 21.81 3.46
C THR A 160 -1.17 21.01 4.04
N SER A 161 -1.28 19.76 3.65
CA SER A 161 -2.27 18.81 4.16
C SER A 161 -1.87 17.37 3.91
N ASP A 162 -2.47 16.44 4.66
CA ASP A 162 -2.29 15.01 4.42
C ASP A 162 -2.77 14.60 3.02
N ALA A 163 -3.87 15.18 2.55
CA ALA A 163 -4.38 14.92 1.20
C ALA A 163 -3.36 15.30 0.12
N ASP A 164 -2.66 16.44 0.29
CA ASP A 164 -1.62 16.86 -0.65
C ASP A 164 -0.41 15.94 -0.63
N GLU A 165 0.02 15.47 0.56
CA GLU A 165 1.12 14.52 0.66
C GLU A 165 0.78 13.17 0.01
N ILE A 166 -0.47 12.70 0.16
CA ILE A 166 -0.97 11.49 -0.50
C ILE A 166 -1.06 11.71 -2.02
N LYS A 167 -1.60 12.86 -2.48
CA LYS A 167 -1.64 13.20 -3.92
C LYS A 167 -0.24 13.24 -4.54
N LYS A 168 0.73 13.87 -3.86
CA LYS A 168 2.13 13.88 -4.30
C LYS A 168 2.71 12.46 -4.40
N THR A 169 2.35 11.58 -3.45
CA THR A 169 2.82 10.19 -3.46
C THR A 169 2.23 9.40 -4.64
N ILE A 170 0.92 9.54 -4.88
CA ILE A 170 0.24 8.91 -6.01
C ILE A 170 0.75 9.49 -7.33
N GLY A 171 0.81 10.84 -7.46
CA GLY A 171 1.27 11.53 -8.65
C GLY A 171 2.67 11.10 -9.08
N ARG A 172 3.60 10.96 -8.13
CA ARG A 172 4.96 10.47 -8.41
C ARG A 172 4.98 9.10 -9.08
N VAL A 173 4.09 8.20 -8.66
CA VAL A 173 3.98 6.86 -9.26
C VAL A 173 3.32 6.95 -10.63
N LEU A 174 2.22 7.70 -10.76
CA LEU A 174 1.52 7.87 -12.04
C LEU A 174 2.40 8.54 -13.09
N ASP A 175 3.19 9.55 -12.73
CA ASP A 175 4.17 10.19 -13.63
C ASP A 175 5.19 9.16 -14.14
N ALA A 176 5.72 8.31 -13.26
CA ALA A 176 6.69 7.29 -13.64
C ALA A 176 6.10 6.16 -14.48
N THR A 177 4.80 5.89 -14.36
CA THR A 177 4.08 4.82 -15.07
C THR A 177 3.29 5.33 -16.29
N GLY A 178 3.43 6.60 -16.65
CA GLY A 178 2.69 7.20 -17.75
C GLY A 178 1.18 7.24 -17.51
N ASN A 179 0.75 7.53 -16.29
CA ASN A 179 -0.65 7.52 -15.85
C ASN A 179 -1.35 6.16 -16.04
N THR A 180 -0.57 5.08 -15.88
CA THR A 180 -1.05 3.71 -16.05
C THR A 180 -1.36 3.09 -14.67
N GLY A 181 -2.41 2.28 -14.61
CA GLY A 181 -2.90 1.62 -13.40
C GLY A 181 -4.08 2.35 -12.75
N MET A 182 -4.74 1.68 -11.82
CA MET A 182 -5.89 2.21 -11.08
C MET A 182 -5.57 2.31 -9.59
N VAL A 183 -5.83 3.46 -8.99
CA VAL A 183 -5.55 3.75 -7.57
C VAL A 183 -6.65 3.17 -6.69
N TYR A 184 -6.28 2.36 -5.71
CA TYR A 184 -7.18 1.78 -4.72
C TYR A 184 -6.90 2.37 -3.34
N ILE A 185 -7.93 2.95 -2.72
CA ILE A 185 -7.86 3.49 -1.36
C ILE A 185 -8.91 2.78 -0.51
N ASP A 186 -8.45 1.78 0.24
CA ASP A 186 -9.23 0.99 1.18
C ASP A 186 -8.58 1.05 2.58
N ASP A 187 -8.41 2.24 3.10
CA ASP A 187 -7.82 2.44 4.41
C ASP A 187 -8.78 3.24 5.28
N VAL A 188 -9.14 2.67 6.43
CA VAL A 188 -10.07 3.30 7.38
C VAL A 188 -9.56 4.70 7.78
N THR A 189 -8.26 4.90 7.86
CA THR A 189 -7.67 6.20 8.20
C THR A 189 -7.85 7.25 7.09
N LEU A 190 -8.18 6.83 5.87
CA LEU A 190 -8.37 7.67 4.70
C LEU A 190 -9.84 7.84 4.28
N GLN A 191 -10.79 7.21 4.97
CA GLN A 191 -12.21 7.28 4.59
C GLN A 191 -12.84 8.66 4.77
N ASN A 192 -12.22 9.54 5.56
CA ASN A 192 -12.70 10.90 5.82
C ASN A 192 -12.83 11.72 4.52
N ALA A 193 -13.97 12.38 4.34
CA ALA A 193 -14.24 13.19 3.15
C ALA A 193 -13.19 14.30 2.94
N GLY A 194 -12.70 14.92 4.01
CA GLY A 194 -11.65 15.95 3.92
C GLY A 194 -10.33 15.45 3.33
N LEU A 195 -10.04 14.15 3.42
CA LEU A 195 -8.88 13.54 2.79
C LEU A 195 -9.19 13.01 1.38
N LEU A 196 -10.34 12.35 1.20
CA LEU A 196 -10.69 11.72 -0.07
C LEU A 196 -11.15 12.70 -1.15
N CYS A 197 -11.96 13.72 -0.81
CA CYS A 197 -12.48 14.66 -1.80
C CYS A 197 -11.36 15.32 -2.63
N PRO A 198 -10.28 15.89 -2.03
CA PRO A 198 -9.18 16.45 -2.80
C PRO A 198 -8.46 15.45 -3.72
N ILE A 199 -8.41 14.16 -3.32
CA ILE A 199 -7.83 13.09 -4.15
C ILE A 199 -8.78 12.72 -5.30
N MET A 200 -10.07 12.58 -5.00
CA MET A 200 -11.09 12.24 -6.00
C MET A 200 -11.34 13.35 -7.02
N GLN A 201 -11.05 14.60 -6.67
CA GLN A 201 -11.15 15.76 -7.58
C GLN A 201 -10.02 15.78 -8.62
N GLU A 202 -8.88 15.09 -8.37
CA GLU A 202 -7.74 15.12 -9.27
C GLU A 202 -8.07 14.42 -10.61
N PRO A 203 -8.15 15.16 -11.73
CA PRO A 203 -8.67 14.62 -12.99
C PRO A 203 -7.84 13.46 -13.56
N SER A 204 -6.53 13.48 -13.30
CA SER A 204 -5.59 12.47 -13.80
C SER A 204 -5.71 11.14 -13.07
N PHE A 205 -6.33 11.10 -11.88
CA PHE A 205 -6.40 9.87 -11.09
C PHE A 205 -7.60 9.02 -11.49
N GLN A 206 -7.31 7.78 -11.91
CA GLN A 206 -8.31 6.72 -11.97
C GLN A 206 -8.31 5.98 -10.63
N PHE A 207 -9.48 5.83 -9.99
CA PHE A 207 -9.52 5.32 -8.61
C PHE A 207 -10.73 4.45 -8.30
N VAL A 208 -10.57 3.65 -7.27
CA VAL A 208 -11.63 2.97 -6.49
C VAL A 208 -11.38 3.26 -5.02
N VAL A 209 -12.36 3.83 -4.33
CA VAL A 209 -12.25 4.23 -2.93
C VAL A 209 -13.44 3.75 -2.11
N SER A 210 -13.24 3.54 -0.80
CA SER A 210 -14.29 3.29 0.18
C SER A 210 -14.42 4.51 1.10
N PRO A 211 -15.31 5.48 0.77
CA PRO A 211 -15.48 6.67 1.59
C PRO A 211 -16.28 6.38 2.87
N GLU A 212 -16.23 7.32 3.82
CA GLU A 212 -17.11 7.27 4.99
C GLU A 212 -18.60 7.34 4.61
N PRO A 213 -19.50 6.68 5.36
CA PRO A 213 -20.93 6.61 5.04
C PRO A 213 -21.63 7.96 4.97
N SER A 214 -21.10 8.97 5.65
CA SER A 214 -21.63 10.34 5.73
C SER A 214 -21.32 11.19 4.51
N MET A 215 -20.40 10.76 3.63
CA MET A 215 -19.99 11.51 2.44
C MET A 215 -21.19 11.88 1.55
N GLU A 216 -21.21 13.11 1.05
CA GLU A 216 -22.24 13.59 0.13
C GLU A 216 -21.89 13.33 -1.33
N LEU A 217 -22.87 12.88 -2.10
CA LEU A 217 -22.81 12.69 -3.54
C LEU A 217 -24.05 13.29 -4.20
N ILE A 218 -23.95 13.61 -5.49
CA ILE A 218 -25.10 14.08 -6.29
C ILE A 218 -25.61 12.91 -7.14
N HIS A 219 -26.89 12.56 -6.97
CA HIS A 219 -27.61 11.63 -7.83
C HIS A 219 -28.90 12.29 -8.36
N LYS A 220 -29.12 12.26 -9.67
CA LYS A 220 -30.28 12.90 -10.33
C LYS A 220 -30.52 14.35 -9.88
N ASN A 221 -29.42 15.13 -9.80
CA ASN A 221 -29.37 16.51 -9.35
C ASN A 221 -29.82 16.74 -7.87
N LYS A 222 -29.78 15.72 -7.04
CA LYS A 222 -30.10 15.82 -5.60
C LYS A 222 -28.87 15.42 -4.80
N HIS A 223 -28.59 16.18 -3.73
CA HIS A 223 -27.60 15.82 -2.73
C HIS A 223 -28.11 14.65 -1.90
N CYS A 224 -27.31 13.61 -1.78
CA CYS A 224 -27.64 12.39 -1.04
C CYS A 224 -26.40 11.93 -0.25
N LYS A 225 -26.63 11.41 0.95
CA LYS A 225 -25.57 10.72 1.70
C LYS A 225 -25.25 9.38 1.08
N LEU A 226 -23.98 9.00 1.10
CA LEU A 226 -23.46 7.77 0.51
C LEU A 226 -24.20 6.52 1.02
N ASP A 227 -24.39 6.40 2.35
CA ASP A 227 -25.04 5.26 2.98
C ASP A 227 -26.52 5.11 2.57
N ALA A 228 -27.25 6.21 2.51
CA ALA A 228 -28.63 6.23 2.07
C ALA A 228 -28.74 5.83 0.59
N LEU A 229 -27.86 6.38 -0.25
CA LEU A 229 -27.86 6.11 -1.67
C LEU A 229 -27.43 4.67 -1.97
N ALA A 230 -26.43 4.12 -1.26
CA ALA A 230 -25.95 2.76 -1.42
C ALA A 230 -27.03 1.71 -1.16
N LYS A 231 -27.95 1.97 -0.20
CA LYS A 231 -29.09 1.10 0.10
C LYS A 231 -30.10 1.02 -1.04
N THR A 232 -30.18 2.06 -1.89
CA THR A 232 -31.12 2.13 -3.02
C THR A 232 -30.59 1.46 -4.29
N VAL A 233 -29.30 1.12 -4.33
CA VAL A 233 -28.70 0.49 -5.50
C VAL A 233 -29.25 -0.92 -5.66
N GLU A 234 -29.82 -1.19 -6.83
CA GLU A 234 -30.23 -2.53 -7.19
C GLU A 234 -29.01 -3.42 -7.44
N THR A 235 -28.83 -4.45 -6.59
CA THR A 235 -27.68 -5.35 -6.63
C THR A 235 -28.00 -6.62 -7.44
N SER A 236 -28.47 -6.44 -8.67
CA SER A 236 -28.89 -7.54 -9.57
C SER A 236 -27.73 -8.17 -10.35
N TYR A 237 -26.56 -7.51 -10.35
CA TYR A 237 -25.40 -7.95 -11.10
C TYR A 237 -24.52 -8.90 -10.28
N GLY A 238 -24.65 -10.14 -10.52
CA GLY A 238 -23.70 -11.16 -10.11
C GLY A 238 -23.92 -11.69 -8.70
N LYS A 239 -23.75 -12.98 -8.60
CA LYS A 239 -23.62 -13.72 -7.36
C LYS A 239 -22.23 -14.29 -7.33
N ILE A 240 -21.41 -13.89 -6.35
CA ILE A 240 -20.10 -14.48 -6.11
C ILE A 240 -20.23 -15.25 -4.81
N LEU A 241 -19.79 -16.49 -4.84
CA LEU A 241 -19.71 -17.35 -3.66
C LEU A 241 -18.26 -17.34 -3.18
N PHE A 242 -18.07 -17.01 -1.91
CA PHE A 242 -16.78 -17.12 -1.23
C PHE A 242 -16.89 -18.12 -0.10
N LYS A 243 -15.84 -18.89 0.07
CA LYS A 243 -15.66 -19.77 1.21
C LYS A 243 -14.83 -19.05 2.25
N LEU A 244 -15.39 -18.75 3.41
CA LEU A 244 -14.69 -18.13 4.52
C LEU A 244 -14.19 -19.21 5.46
N ILE A 245 -12.91 -19.18 5.79
CA ILE A 245 -12.33 -19.98 6.89
C ILE A 245 -12.17 -19.03 8.08
N PRO A 246 -13.02 -19.10 9.11
CA PRO A 246 -12.90 -18.22 10.26
C PRO A 246 -11.67 -18.58 11.09
N GLU A 247 -10.75 -17.61 11.26
CA GLU A 247 -9.72 -17.69 12.29
C GLU A 247 -10.31 -17.19 13.63
N GLY A 248 -10.14 -18.00 14.68
CA GLY A 248 -10.27 -17.52 16.06
C GLY A 248 -11.67 -17.44 16.65
N ILE A 249 -12.72 -17.95 16.00
CA ILE A 249 -14.01 -18.12 16.66
C ILE A 249 -13.94 -19.34 17.58
N ALA A 250 -13.90 -19.08 18.89
CA ALA A 250 -13.95 -20.14 19.90
C ALA A 250 -15.21 -21.01 19.71
N GLY A 251 -15.02 -22.28 19.33
CA GLY A 251 -16.08 -23.25 19.09
C GLY A 251 -16.37 -23.60 17.63
N ALA A 252 -15.74 -22.96 16.64
CA ALA A 252 -15.83 -23.41 15.25
C ALA A 252 -14.98 -24.68 15.09
N SER A 253 -15.59 -25.78 14.68
CA SER A 253 -14.84 -26.97 14.29
C SER A 253 -14.01 -26.63 13.04
N LYS A 254 -12.82 -27.26 12.88
CA LYS A 254 -11.88 -27.03 11.75
C LYS A 254 -12.48 -27.20 10.34
N ASN A 255 -13.74 -27.56 10.21
CA ASN A 255 -14.44 -27.86 8.96
C ASN A 255 -15.69 -26.99 8.73
N THR A 256 -15.84 -25.86 9.40
CA THR A 256 -17.01 -25.00 9.15
C THR A 256 -16.71 -24.07 8.00
N ASP A 257 -16.88 -24.55 6.78
CA ASP A 257 -16.91 -23.73 5.59
C ASP A 257 -18.10 -22.76 5.68
N MET A 258 -17.82 -21.47 5.57
CA MET A 258 -18.84 -20.44 5.55
C MET A 258 -19.06 -19.95 4.13
N ASP A 259 -20.26 -20.17 3.61
CA ASP A 259 -20.65 -19.58 2.33
C ASP A 259 -20.98 -18.09 2.52
N LEU A 260 -20.25 -17.24 1.83
CA LEU A 260 -20.54 -15.82 1.70
C LEU A 260 -21.16 -15.56 0.32
N PHE A 261 -22.38 -15.07 0.31
CA PHE A 261 -23.05 -14.65 -0.92
C PHE A 261 -22.79 -13.16 -1.14
N MET A 262 -22.33 -12.81 -2.33
CA MET A 262 -22.02 -11.43 -2.69
C MET A 262 -22.80 -11.00 -3.92
N HIS A 263 -23.46 -9.86 -3.82
CA HIS A 263 -24.18 -9.22 -4.90
C HIS A 263 -23.68 -7.79 -5.05
N ALA A 264 -23.53 -7.32 -6.27
CA ALA A 264 -23.11 -5.95 -6.54
C ALA A 264 -24.06 -5.26 -7.54
N GLY A 265 -24.12 -3.95 -7.43
CA GLY A 265 -24.81 -3.08 -8.36
C GLY A 265 -24.07 -1.74 -8.48
N ALA A 266 -24.35 -0.98 -9.53
CA ALA A 266 -23.70 0.31 -9.75
C ALA A 266 -24.71 1.39 -10.13
N LEU A 267 -24.46 2.62 -9.64
CA LEU A 267 -25.29 3.80 -9.86
C LEU A 267 -24.42 4.98 -10.32
N ALA A 268 -24.93 5.78 -11.26
CA ALA A 268 -24.23 7.00 -11.68
C ALA A 268 -24.39 8.09 -10.60
N VAL A 269 -23.27 8.68 -10.21
CA VAL A 269 -23.22 9.77 -9.22
C VAL A 269 -22.20 10.82 -9.64
N LYS A 270 -22.22 11.97 -8.97
CA LYS A 270 -21.23 13.03 -9.15
C LYS A 270 -20.70 13.48 -7.81
N LEU A 271 -19.47 13.99 -7.83
CA LEU A 271 -18.87 14.65 -6.68
C LEU A 271 -19.38 16.10 -6.62
N PRO A 272 -19.91 16.56 -5.49
CA PRO A 272 -20.53 17.89 -5.38
C PRO A 272 -19.60 19.03 -5.78
N GLU A 273 -18.36 19.00 -5.33
CA GLU A 273 -17.42 20.12 -5.43
C GLU A 273 -16.88 20.36 -6.85
N CYS A 274 -16.80 19.32 -7.69
CA CYS A 274 -16.24 19.43 -9.05
C CYS A 274 -17.13 18.84 -10.14
N ASN A 275 -18.33 18.41 -9.80
CA ASN A 275 -19.31 17.82 -10.73
C ASN A 275 -18.73 16.63 -11.55
N ARG A 276 -17.66 15.97 -11.06
CA ARG A 276 -17.01 14.85 -11.71
C ARG A 276 -17.96 13.66 -11.77
N ASN A 277 -18.09 13.04 -12.95
CA ASN A 277 -18.90 11.85 -13.13
C ASN A 277 -18.20 10.62 -12.52
N LEU A 278 -18.91 9.93 -11.66
CA LEU A 278 -18.43 8.78 -10.90
C LEU A 278 -19.47 7.65 -10.95
N ARG A 279 -19.08 6.48 -10.46
CA ARG A 279 -20.00 5.38 -10.16
C ARG A 279 -19.93 5.06 -8.67
N LEU A 280 -21.10 4.95 -8.05
CA LEU A 280 -21.27 4.31 -6.76
C LEU A 280 -21.52 2.84 -7.01
N ILE A 281 -20.69 1.97 -6.43
CA ILE A 281 -20.88 0.52 -6.42
C ILE A 281 -21.36 0.14 -5.03
N SER A 282 -22.44 -0.62 -4.94
CA SER A 282 -22.94 -1.16 -3.69
C SER A 282 -22.71 -2.66 -3.69
N ILE A 283 -21.94 -3.16 -2.72
CA ILE A 283 -21.65 -4.57 -2.53
C ILE A 283 -22.43 -5.04 -1.31
N LYS A 284 -23.39 -5.92 -1.51
CA LYS A 284 -24.15 -6.59 -0.44
C LYS A 284 -23.58 -7.97 -0.22
N THR A 285 -23.15 -8.26 1.00
CA THR A 285 -22.71 -9.58 1.40
C THR A 285 -23.69 -10.17 2.39
N LYS A 286 -23.94 -11.45 2.27
CA LYS A 286 -24.81 -12.19 3.18
C LYS A 286 -24.15 -13.50 3.61
N SER A 287 -23.99 -13.64 4.91
CA SER A 287 -23.47 -14.86 5.54
C SER A 287 -24.42 -15.29 6.66
N ARG A 288 -24.53 -16.61 6.89
CA ARG A 288 -25.32 -17.13 8.01
C ARG A 288 -24.81 -16.72 9.37
N LEU A 289 -23.48 -16.50 9.51
CA LEU A 289 -22.84 -16.15 10.79
C LEU A 289 -22.66 -14.65 10.97
N LEU A 290 -22.28 -13.91 9.90
CA LEU A 290 -21.97 -12.48 9.96
C LEU A 290 -23.16 -11.58 9.63
N GLY A 291 -24.30 -12.17 9.25
CA GLY A 291 -25.47 -11.40 8.83
C GLY A 291 -25.30 -10.80 7.44
N GLU A 292 -25.94 -9.64 7.21
CA GLU A 292 -25.90 -8.91 5.96
C GLU A 292 -25.10 -7.62 6.14
N THR A 293 -24.10 -7.39 5.28
CA THR A 293 -23.31 -6.16 5.26
C THR A 293 -23.44 -5.45 3.92
N LEU A 294 -23.24 -4.14 3.93
CA LEU A 294 -23.27 -3.28 2.76
C LEU A 294 -21.97 -2.48 2.70
N THR A 295 -21.20 -2.68 1.65
CA THR A 295 -19.94 -1.94 1.41
C THR A 295 -20.12 -1.05 0.19
N PRO A 296 -20.18 0.29 0.38
CA PRO A 296 -20.20 1.23 -0.72
C PRO A 296 -18.79 1.53 -1.22
N LEU A 297 -18.62 1.54 -2.54
CA LEU A 297 -17.39 1.99 -3.20
C LEU A 297 -17.72 3.11 -4.17
N VAL A 298 -16.81 4.05 -4.34
CA VAL A 298 -16.90 5.09 -5.36
C VAL A 298 -15.72 4.97 -6.31
N THR A 299 -16.00 5.02 -7.61
CA THR A 299 -14.97 4.87 -8.65
C THR A 299 -15.12 5.90 -9.77
N SER A 300 -13.97 6.29 -10.33
CA SER A 300 -13.89 7.07 -11.56
C SER A 300 -14.15 6.24 -12.83
N GLU A 301 -14.14 4.88 -12.72
CA GLU A 301 -14.50 4.03 -13.86
C GLU A 301 -16.00 4.14 -14.13
N THR A 302 -16.33 4.81 -15.22
CA THR A 302 -17.73 5.06 -15.62
C THR A 302 -18.31 3.97 -16.51
N ASN A 303 -17.46 3.15 -17.14
CA ASN A 303 -17.87 2.14 -18.09
C ASN A 303 -18.15 0.76 -17.42
N LEU A 304 -19.01 0.74 -16.40
CA LEU A 304 -19.42 -0.49 -15.71
C LEU A 304 -20.72 -1.07 -16.32
N ARG A 305 -20.77 -1.20 -17.66
CA ARG A 305 -21.99 -1.60 -18.37
C ARG A 305 -22.24 -3.10 -18.38
N SER A 306 -21.24 -3.91 -18.15
CA SER A 306 -21.37 -5.38 -18.15
C SER A 306 -21.13 -5.95 -16.78
N ARG A 307 -21.81 -7.10 -16.51
CA ARG A 307 -21.56 -7.91 -15.30
C ARG A 307 -20.06 -8.19 -15.11
N LYS A 308 -19.37 -8.58 -16.18
CA LYS A 308 -17.93 -8.91 -16.12
C LYS A 308 -17.08 -7.74 -15.63
N MET A 309 -17.36 -6.52 -16.12
CA MET A 309 -16.59 -5.34 -15.71
C MET A 309 -16.84 -4.98 -14.24
N LEU A 310 -18.11 -4.94 -13.83
CA LEU A 310 -18.46 -4.66 -12.43
C LEU A 310 -17.85 -5.71 -11.48
N MET A 311 -18.01 -6.98 -11.79
CA MET A 311 -17.51 -8.05 -10.94
C MET A 311 -15.99 -8.10 -10.90
N GLY A 312 -15.30 -7.83 -12.02
CA GLY A 312 -13.85 -7.72 -12.08
C GLY A 312 -13.31 -6.59 -11.19
N LEU A 313 -14.02 -5.46 -11.12
CA LEU A 313 -13.65 -4.37 -10.22
C LEU A 313 -13.87 -4.76 -8.74
N VAL A 314 -15.01 -5.41 -8.43
CA VAL A 314 -15.28 -5.91 -7.08
C VAL A 314 -14.24 -6.94 -6.64
N GLU A 315 -13.87 -7.88 -7.50
CA GLU A 315 -12.82 -8.86 -7.22
C GLU A 315 -11.46 -8.20 -7.00
N SER A 316 -11.13 -7.21 -7.82
CA SER A 316 -9.90 -6.41 -7.66
C SER A 316 -9.89 -5.69 -6.32
N TRP A 317 -11.02 -5.09 -5.92
CA TRP A 317 -11.17 -4.45 -4.61
C TRP A 317 -10.92 -5.42 -3.45
N LEU A 318 -11.54 -6.60 -3.48
CA LEU A 318 -11.40 -7.59 -2.41
C LEU A 318 -9.94 -8.05 -2.23
N SER A 319 -9.19 -8.18 -3.33
CA SER A 319 -7.79 -8.59 -3.26
C SER A 319 -6.83 -7.50 -2.72
N VAL A 320 -7.26 -6.24 -2.68
CA VAL A 320 -6.46 -5.12 -2.15
C VAL A 320 -6.17 -5.31 -0.66
N GLN A 321 -7.14 -5.78 0.11
CA GLN A 321 -6.97 -6.02 1.56
C GLN A 321 -5.90 -7.07 1.83
N ASP A 322 -5.90 -8.17 1.08
CA ASP A 322 -4.91 -9.24 1.24
C ASP A 322 -3.48 -8.71 0.99
N VAL A 323 -3.31 -7.90 -0.05
CA VAL A 323 -2.01 -7.28 -0.35
C VAL A 323 -1.58 -6.35 0.77
N ARG A 324 -2.48 -5.52 1.30
CA ARG A 324 -2.19 -4.60 2.40
C ARG A 324 -1.79 -5.34 3.68
N LEU A 325 -2.54 -6.36 4.06
CA LEU A 325 -2.25 -7.19 5.26
C LEU A 325 -0.92 -7.91 5.11
N THR A 326 -0.66 -8.51 3.94
CA THR A 326 0.60 -9.18 3.62
C THR A 326 1.79 -8.22 3.70
N HIS A 327 1.63 -7.01 3.14
CA HIS A 327 2.66 -5.98 3.20
C HIS A 327 2.91 -5.48 4.62
N ALA A 328 1.86 -5.22 5.39
CA ALA A 328 1.97 -4.80 6.78
C ALA A 328 2.70 -5.86 7.64
N ALA A 329 2.37 -7.14 7.45
CA ALA A 329 3.03 -8.25 8.11
C ALA A 329 4.51 -8.37 7.73
N LEU A 330 4.83 -8.23 6.43
CA LEU A 330 6.22 -8.20 5.96
C LEU A 330 7.00 -7.04 6.57
N ARG A 331 6.45 -5.81 6.49
CA ARG A 331 7.09 -4.60 7.02
C ARG A 331 7.36 -4.70 8.52
N LYS A 332 6.41 -5.25 9.30
CA LYS A 332 6.56 -5.45 10.75
C LYS A 332 7.78 -6.29 11.14
N ARG A 333 8.17 -7.26 10.29
CA ARG A 333 9.37 -8.09 10.51
C ARG A 333 10.68 -7.30 10.50
N PHE A 334 10.69 -6.10 9.94
CA PHE A 334 11.86 -5.22 9.82
C PHE A 334 11.92 -4.14 10.90
N GLU A 335 11.02 -4.18 11.87
CA GLU A 335 10.99 -3.26 13.01
C GLU A 335 11.16 -1.79 12.61
N PRO A 336 10.30 -1.23 11.73
CA PRO A 336 10.48 0.12 11.21
C PRO A 336 10.54 1.19 12.31
N ASP A 337 9.89 0.98 13.45
CA ASP A 337 9.87 1.88 14.60
C ASP A 337 11.16 1.81 15.45
N SER A 338 12.08 0.89 15.14
CA SER A 338 13.38 0.76 15.83
C SER A 338 14.42 1.80 15.38
N PHE A 339 14.08 2.71 14.47
CA PHE A 339 14.97 3.77 13.99
C PHE A 339 15.52 4.64 15.14
N ARG A 340 16.78 5.10 15.01
CA ARG A 340 17.46 5.96 16.00
C ARG A 340 18.11 7.19 15.39
N VAL A 341 17.62 7.61 14.23
CA VAL A 341 18.07 8.84 13.58
C VAL A 341 17.36 10.06 14.17
N LEU A 342 18.01 11.22 14.12
CA LEU A 342 17.49 12.44 14.74
C LEU A 342 17.03 13.45 13.70
N THR A 343 17.60 13.43 12.48
CA THR A 343 17.22 14.36 11.42
C THR A 343 16.22 13.75 10.46
N TYR A 344 15.35 14.56 9.93
CA TYR A 344 14.30 14.14 9.02
C TYR A 344 14.87 13.59 7.68
N ASN A 345 15.99 14.16 7.19
CA ASN A 345 16.63 13.64 5.99
C ASN A 345 17.14 12.20 6.18
N ARG A 346 17.75 11.92 7.32
CA ARG A 346 18.19 10.55 7.65
C ARG A 346 17.01 9.59 7.74
N LEU A 347 15.89 10.04 8.33
CA LEU A 347 14.68 9.21 8.42
C LEU A 347 14.12 8.89 7.04
N LYS A 348 14.00 9.89 6.16
CA LYS A 348 13.52 9.68 4.78
C LYS A 348 14.36 8.65 4.04
N LEU A 349 15.67 8.83 4.04
CA LEU A 349 16.57 7.91 3.34
C LEU A 349 16.54 6.50 3.95
N LEU A 350 16.49 6.40 5.29
CA LEU A 350 16.42 5.11 5.99
C LEU A 350 15.13 4.35 5.65
N MET A 351 13.99 5.05 5.61
CA MET A 351 12.71 4.43 5.23
C MET A 351 12.67 4.05 3.76
N PHE A 352 13.30 4.83 2.90
CA PHE A 352 13.43 4.49 1.49
C PHE A 352 14.31 3.22 1.28
N LEU A 353 15.42 3.10 2.01
CA LEU A 353 16.25 1.89 1.98
C LEU A 353 15.46 0.67 2.51
N LEU A 354 14.64 0.85 3.53
CA LEU A 354 13.72 -0.20 3.99
C LEU A 354 12.74 -0.60 2.88
N GLN A 355 12.09 0.36 2.21
CA GLN A 355 11.19 0.07 1.08
C GLN A 355 11.89 -0.75 0.00
N THR A 356 13.14 -0.42 -0.32
CA THR A 356 13.95 -1.14 -1.31
C THR A 356 14.14 -2.62 -0.91
N VAL A 357 14.41 -2.87 0.37
CA VAL A 357 14.50 -4.25 0.90
C VAL A 357 13.14 -4.94 0.87
N LEU A 358 12.04 -4.25 1.23
CA LEU A 358 10.69 -4.82 1.17
C LEU A 358 10.29 -5.18 -0.27
N GLN A 359 10.71 -4.41 -1.26
CA GLN A 359 10.48 -4.73 -2.67
C GLN A 359 11.21 -6.03 -3.08
N TYR A 360 12.46 -6.20 -2.68
CA TYR A 360 13.18 -7.44 -2.90
C TYR A 360 12.49 -8.63 -2.23
N GLU A 361 12.12 -8.49 -0.96
CA GLU A 361 11.45 -9.55 -0.20
C GLU A 361 10.09 -9.95 -0.78
N SER A 362 9.28 -8.97 -1.17
CA SER A 362 7.96 -9.23 -1.79
C SER A 362 8.11 -9.96 -3.12
N SER A 363 9.14 -9.66 -3.90
CA SER A 363 9.42 -10.35 -5.18
C SER A 363 9.80 -11.81 -5.01
N LYS A 364 10.30 -12.20 -3.82
CA LYS A 364 10.63 -13.60 -3.48
C LYS A 364 9.46 -14.38 -2.87
N GLY A 365 8.26 -13.82 -2.86
CA GLY A 365 7.13 -14.42 -2.16
C GLY A 365 7.25 -14.34 -0.64
N GLY A 366 8.20 -13.56 -0.12
CA GLY A 366 8.46 -13.41 1.32
C GLY A 366 7.34 -12.72 2.12
N GLY A 367 6.31 -12.23 1.43
CA GLY A 367 5.10 -11.68 2.01
C GLY A 367 4.05 -12.70 2.42
N ALA A 368 4.21 -13.99 2.07
CA ALA A 368 3.25 -15.00 2.51
C ALA A 368 3.19 -15.01 4.05
N PRO A 369 1.99 -14.95 4.66
CA PRO A 369 1.86 -15.04 6.09
C PRO A 369 2.48 -16.35 6.59
N VAL A 370 3.24 -16.29 7.69
CA VAL A 370 3.89 -17.46 8.31
C VAL A 370 2.86 -18.44 8.89
N ASN A 371 1.60 -18.05 8.96
CA ASN A 371 0.51 -18.93 9.32
C ASN A 371 0.03 -19.68 8.07
N ASP A 372 0.00 -20.98 8.19
CA ASP A 372 -0.27 -22.03 7.21
C ASP A 372 -1.70 -22.02 6.62
N HIS A 373 -2.30 -20.83 6.47
CA HIS A 373 -3.61 -20.64 5.88
C HIS A 373 -3.46 -20.18 4.43
N ARG A 374 -3.09 -21.15 3.60
CA ARG A 374 -3.10 -20.99 2.14
C ARG A 374 -4.53 -20.75 1.69
N PHE A 375 -4.77 -19.58 1.10
CA PHE A 375 -5.91 -19.42 0.21
C PHE A 375 -5.76 -20.44 -0.93
N SER A 376 -6.43 -21.58 -0.83
CA SER A 376 -6.38 -22.56 -1.89
C SER A 376 -7.21 -22.08 -3.06
N ARG A 377 -6.56 -21.58 -4.10
CA ARG A 377 -7.17 -21.44 -5.42
C ARG A 377 -7.40 -22.83 -5.99
N GLN A 378 -8.58 -23.40 -5.84
CA GLN A 378 -9.02 -24.48 -6.72
C GLN A 378 -9.98 -23.90 -7.75
N PRO A 379 -9.63 -23.88 -9.06
CA PRO A 379 -10.55 -23.49 -10.09
C PRO A 379 -11.53 -24.64 -10.35
N HIS A 380 -12.75 -24.53 -9.86
CA HIS A 380 -13.83 -25.36 -10.39
C HIS A 380 -14.46 -24.67 -11.62
N ARG A 381 -14.60 -25.44 -12.71
CA ARG A 381 -15.28 -25.03 -13.93
C ARG A 381 -16.73 -24.66 -13.60
N GLY A 382 -17.04 -23.36 -13.60
CA GLY A 382 -18.41 -22.86 -13.51
C GLY A 382 -18.65 -21.73 -12.52
N ASP A 383 -18.08 -21.77 -11.32
CA ASP A 383 -18.22 -20.74 -10.29
C ASP A 383 -16.84 -20.41 -9.70
N VAL A 384 -16.49 -19.12 -9.65
CA VAL A 384 -15.23 -18.68 -9.05
C VAL A 384 -15.39 -18.67 -7.55
N GLU A 385 -14.98 -19.74 -6.88
CA GLU A 385 -14.87 -19.77 -5.41
C GLU A 385 -13.53 -19.10 -5.01
N ARG A 386 -13.61 -18.03 -4.22
CA ARG A 386 -12.46 -17.40 -3.58
C ARG A 386 -12.69 -17.30 -2.09
N THR A 387 -11.64 -17.57 -1.34
CA THR A 387 -11.65 -17.49 0.14
C THR A 387 -11.05 -16.16 0.59
N TYR A 388 -11.76 -15.40 1.42
CA TYR A 388 -11.29 -14.14 2.00
C TYR A 388 -11.53 -14.16 3.52
N LEU A 389 -10.59 -13.58 4.26
CA LEU A 389 -10.75 -13.29 5.69
C LEU A 389 -11.41 -11.91 5.83
N LEU A 390 -12.51 -11.83 6.57
CA LEU A 390 -13.05 -10.56 7.01
C LEU A 390 -12.42 -10.19 8.36
N PRO A 391 -11.97 -8.94 8.56
CA PRO A 391 -11.56 -8.49 9.88
C PRO A 391 -12.77 -8.49 10.81
N GLY A 392 -12.58 -9.04 12.03
CA GLY A 392 -13.54 -9.00 13.13
C GLY A 392 -13.66 -7.61 13.73
#